data_a0adeaa7ae0c25aaf8e9d8353b5097cd
#
_entry.id   a0adeaa7ae0c25aaf8e9d8353b5097cd
#
_cell.length_a   1.000
_cell.length_b   1.000
_cell.length_c   1.000
_cell.angle_alpha   90.00
_cell.angle_beta   90.00
_cell.angle_gamma   90.00
#
_symmetry.space_group_name_H-M   'P 1'
#
loop_
_entity.id
_entity.type
_entity.pdbx_description
1 polymer ?
#
loop_
_entity_poly.entity_id
_entity_poly.type
_entity_poly.pdbx_seq_one_letter_code
_entity_poly.pdbx_strand_id
1 'polypeptide(L)'
;QGNFLSERYNIPYLSSGHIFREMAKEKTQMGRWLKETINSGALVPDDKTLEIILTYLEKPEYEQGYILDGFPRTVVQAEAFNGGVDKVVFLDVSDKEALWRIAGRVSDRQDETIHAIRKRIDSFHEFTTPVVEYYQQQGKLVRVDGEQDIDGVFHDIKEELDKLV
;
A
#
# COMPACT_ATOMS: atom_id res chain seq x y z
N GLN A 1 -7.94 1.08 7.32
CA GLN A 1 -8.90 0.14 6.70
C GLN A 1 -8.37 -1.30 6.72
N GLY A 2 -7.09 -1.52 6.40
CA GLY A 2 -6.52 -2.88 6.35
C GLY A 2 -6.71 -3.70 7.63
N ASN A 3 -6.55 -3.09 8.80
CA ASN A 3 -6.78 -3.78 10.08
C ASN A 3 -8.25 -4.16 10.27
N PHE A 4 -9.19 -3.30 9.92
CA PHE A 4 -10.62 -3.60 10.02
C PHE A 4 -11.03 -4.76 9.11
N LEU A 5 -10.49 -4.78 7.89
CA LEU A 5 -10.72 -5.87 6.94
C LEU A 5 -10.08 -7.17 7.42
N SER A 6 -8.89 -7.10 7.99
CA SER A 6 -8.19 -8.26 8.58
C SER A 6 -9.02 -8.90 9.70
N GLU A 7 -9.56 -8.09 10.59
CA GLU A 7 -10.45 -8.56 11.66
C GLU A 7 -11.75 -9.14 11.09
N ARG A 8 -12.36 -8.46 10.13
CA ARG A 8 -13.64 -8.87 9.52
C ARG A 8 -13.55 -10.23 8.84
N TYR A 9 -12.51 -10.43 8.04
CA TYR A 9 -12.36 -11.64 7.21
C TYR A 9 -11.45 -12.69 7.86
N ASN A 10 -10.88 -12.39 9.02
CA ASN A 10 -9.95 -13.26 9.74
C ASN A 10 -8.78 -13.72 8.86
N ILE A 11 -8.20 -12.79 8.10
CA ILE A 11 -7.02 -13.00 7.27
C ILE A 11 -5.93 -11.97 7.64
N PRO A 12 -4.64 -12.32 7.50
CA PRO A 12 -3.56 -11.42 7.91
C PRO A 12 -3.46 -10.19 7.03
N TYR A 13 -2.99 -9.10 7.64
CA TYR A 13 -2.72 -7.82 7.00
C TYR A 13 -1.22 -7.58 6.91
N LEU A 14 -0.74 -7.31 5.70
CA LEU A 14 0.66 -7.03 5.40
C LEU A 14 0.81 -5.64 4.79
N SER A 15 1.53 -4.76 5.46
CA SER A 15 1.85 -3.42 4.96
C SER A 15 3.31 -3.32 4.52
N SER A 16 3.54 -3.07 3.24
CA SER A 16 4.90 -2.87 2.71
C SER A 16 5.61 -1.68 3.36
N GLY A 17 4.88 -0.60 3.58
CA GLY A 17 5.42 0.58 4.24
C GLY A 17 5.87 0.30 5.69
N HIS A 18 5.12 -0.50 6.43
CA HIS A 18 5.51 -0.92 7.78
C HIS A 18 6.77 -1.77 7.76
N ILE A 19 6.85 -2.76 6.87
CA ILE A 19 8.03 -3.62 6.72
C ILE A 19 9.27 -2.78 6.44
N PHE A 20 9.21 -1.86 5.48
CA PHE A 20 10.35 -1.04 5.12
C PHE A 20 10.77 -0.11 6.26
N ARG A 21 9.84 0.46 7.00
CA ARG A 21 10.16 1.29 8.17
C ARG A 21 10.81 0.51 9.29
N GLU A 22 10.36 -0.72 9.55
CA GLU A 22 11.00 -1.59 10.55
C GLU A 22 12.42 -1.98 10.11
N MET A 23 12.62 -2.36 8.86
CA MET A 23 13.95 -2.65 8.31
C MET A 23 14.87 -1.42 8.35
N ALA A 24 14.34 -0.21 8.13
CA ALA A 24 15.09 1.04 8.17
C ALA A 24 15.62 1.38 9.58
N LYS A 25 15.06 0.81 10.62
CA LYS A 25 15.56 0.95 12.02
C LYS A 25 16.79 0.07 12.29
N GLU A 26 17.04 -0.93 11.46
CA GLU A 26 18.18 -1.81 11.65
C GLU A 26 19.50 -1.08 11.41
N LYS A 27 20.50 -1.36 12.27
CA LYS A 27 21.85 -0.77 12.17
C LYS A 27 22.70 -1.50 11.13
N THR A 28 22.17 -1.63 9.93
CA THR A 28 22.82 -2.30 8.79
C THR A 28 22.97 -1.30 7.64
N GLN A 29 23.79 -1.65 6.65
CA GLN A 29 23.91 -0.86 5.42
C GLN A 29 22.57 -0.77 4.70
N MET A 30 21.85 -1.88 4.63
CA MET A 30 20.51 -1.94 4.04
C MET A 30 19.51 -1.06 4.80
N GLY A 31 19.53 -1.11 6.13
CA GLY A 31 18.67 -0.28 6.96
C GLY A 31 18.90 1.22 6.73
N ARG A 32 20.16 1.65 6.66
CA ARG A 32 20.51 3.07 6.36
C ARG A 32 20.03 3.47 4.97
N TRP A 33 20.27 2.66 3.97
CA TRP A 33 19.84 2.91 2.60
C TRP A 33 18.32 3.02 2.48
N LEU A 34 17.57 2.10 3.11
CA LEU A 34 16.12 2.16 3.16
C LEU A 34 15.61 3.43 3.87
N LYS A 35 16.24 3.82 4.97
CA LYS A 35 15.90 5.04 5.71
C LYS A 35 16.06 6.28 4.81
N GLU A 36 17.17 6.40 4.11
CA GLU A 36 17.41 7.51 3.19
C GLU A 36 16.41 7.54 2.05
N THR A 37 16.11 6.37 1.46
CA THR A 37 15.14 6.24 0.38
C THR A 37 13.74 6.66 0.83
N ILE A 38 13.27 6.16 1.95
CA ILE A 38 11.95 6.48 2.50
C ILE A 38 11.85 7.97 2.86
N ASN A 39 12.86 8.52 3.52
CA ASN A 39 12.87 9.92 3.95
C ASN A 39 12.90 10.90 2.76
N SER A 40 13.45 10.49 1.63
CA SER A 40 13.42 11.29 0.41
C SER A 40 12.06 11.28 -0.30
N GLY A 41 11.13 10.42 0.12
CA GLY A 41 9.85 10.20 -0.55
C GLY A 41 9.94 9.34 -1.81
N ALA A 42 11.09 8.77 -2.11
CA ALA A 42 11.29 7.87 -3.25
C ALA A 42 10.68 6.49 -2.99
N LEU A 43 10.32 5.80 -4.08
CA LEU A 43 9.95 4.39 -4.03
C LEU A 43 11.18 3.52 -3.81
N VAL A 44 11.02 2.46 -3.03
CA VAL A 44 12.00 1.37 -2.99
C VAL A 44 12.02 0.70 -4.37
N PRO A 45 13.18 0.39 -4.96
CA PRO A 45 13.27 -0.24 -6.26
C PRO A 45 12.44 -1.53 -6.38
N ASP A 46 11.92 -1.79 -7.59
CA ASP A 46 10.98 -2.89 -7.86
C ASP A 46 11.52 -4.25 -7.48
N ASP A 47 12.77 -4.55 -7.81
CA ASP A 47 13.43 -5.81 -7.50
C ASP A 47 13.52 -6.08 -6.00
N LYS A 48 13.89 -5.07 -5.22
CA LYS A 48 13.95 -5.16 -3.76
C LYS A 48 12.57 -5.29 -3.13
N THR A 49 11.62 -4.53 -3.61
CA THR A 49 10.23 -4.61 -3.14
C THR A 49 9.65 -6.00 -3.38
N LEU A 50 9.81 -6.54 -4.58
CA LEU A 50 9.34 -7.89 -4.93
C LEU A 50 10.00 -8.96 -4.06
N GLU A 51 11.32 -8.92 -3.91
CA GLU A 51 12.07 -9.87 -3.08
C GLU A 51 11.52 -9.90 -1.65
N ILE A 52 11.35 -8.74 -1.04
CA ILE A 52 10.90 -8.61 0.35
C ILE A 52 9.44 -9.09 0.49
N ILE A 53 8.55 -8.62 -0.36
CA ILE A 53 7.11 -8.97 -0.29
C ILE A 53 6.90 -10.47 -0.52
N LEU A 54 7.53 -11.04 -1.56
CA LEU A 54 7.38 -12.47 -1.85
C LEU A 54 7.92 -13.34 -0.72
N THR A 55 9.04 -12.96 -0.12
CA THR A 55 9.60 -13.67 1.06
C THR A 55 8.62 -13.68 2.23
N TYR A 56 7.94 -12.57 2.49
CA TYR A 56 6.92 -12.51 3.54
C TYR A 56 5.72 -13.40 3.22
N LEU A 57 5.24 -13.39 1.99
CA LEU A 57 4.06 -14.16 1.57
C LEU A 57 4.29 -15.68 1.52
N GLU A 58 5.54 -16.15 1.56
CA GLU A 58 5.88 -17.57 1.70
C GLU A 58 5.58 -18.14 3.10
N LYS A 59 5.35 -17.28 4.09
CA LYS A 59 5.04 -17.75 5.45
C LYS A 59 3.67 -18.42 5.49
N PRO A 60 3.53 -19.51 6.26
CA PRO A 60 2.27 -20.30 6.33
C PRO A 60 1.03 -19.48 6.71
N GLU A 61 1.19 -18.40 7.46
CA GLU A 61 0.09 -17.53 7.87
C GLU A 61 -0.64 -16.86 6.72
N TYR A 62 -0.01 -16.75 5.53
CA TYR A 62 -0.59 -16.12 4.34
C TYR A 62 -1.23 -17.11 3.36
N GLU A 63 -1.13 -18.41 3.60
CA GLU A 63 -1.62 -19.45 2.68
C GLU A 63 -3.13 -19.39 2.42
N GLN A 64 -3.90 -18.99 3.44
CA GLN A 64 -5.37 -18.93 3.37
C GLN A 64 -5.90 -17.61 2.80
N GLY A 65 -5.03 -16.71 2.45
CA GLY A 65 -5.37 -15.38 1.96
C GLY A 65 -4.74 -14.27 2.80
N TYR A 66 -4.77 -13.07 2.27
CA TYR A 66 -4.15 -11.90 2.93
C TYR A 66 -4.71 -10.59 2.37
N ILE A 67 -4.48 -9.54 3.14
CA ILE A 67 -4.67 -8.16 2.71
C ILE A 67 -3.30 -7.53 2.58
N LEU A 68 -2.99 -7.04 1.38
CA LEU A 68 -1.72 -6.41 1.07
C LEU A 68 -1.92 -4.92 0.83
N ASP A 69 -1.20 -4.11 1.60
CA ASP A 69 -1.27 -2.65 1.54
C ASP A 69 0.06 -2.04 1.11
N GLY A 70 -0.01 -1.07 0.20
CA GLY A 70 1.15 -0.36 -0.30
C GLY A 70 1.94 -1.10 -1.37
N PHE A 71 1.41 -2.18 -1.91
CA PHE A 71 2.00 -2.97 -3.00
C PHE A 71 0.88 -3.61 -3.85
N PRO A 72 0.99 -3.71 -5.17
CA PRO A 72 2.05 -3.13 -5.99
C PRO A 72 1.89 -1.60 -6.18
N ARG A 73 3.01 -0.91 -6.36
CA ARG A 73 3.04 0.53 -6.62
C ARG A 73 3.47 0.89 -8.02
N THR A 74 3.96 -0.07 -8.78
CA THR A 74 4.37 0.09 -10.18
C THR A 74 3.80 -1.05 -11.02
N VAL A 75 3.66 -0.82 -12.34
CA VAL A 75 3.20 -1.86 -13.27
C VAL A 75 4.18 -3.03 -13.32
N VAL A 76 5.47 -2.77 -13.21
CA VAL A 76 6.51 -3.82 -13.15
C VAL A 76 6.25 -4.75 -11.95
N GLN A 77 5.96 -4.18 -10.79
CA GLN A 77 5.60 -4.96 -9.60
C GLN A 77 4.30 -5.75 -9.82
N ALA A 78 3.28 -5.11 -10.39
CA ALA A 78 1.98 -5.74 -10.64
C ALA A 78 2.07 -6.92 -11.60
N GLU A 79 2.84 -6.77 -12.68
CA GLU A 79 3.06 -7.83 -13.67
C GLU A 79 3.88 -9.00 -13.12
N ALA A 80 4.89 -8.71 -12.30
CA ALA A 80 5.71 -9.73 -11.66
C ALA A 80 5.01 -10.44 -10.50
N PHE A 81 3.98 -9.83 -9.92
CA PHE A 81 3.23 -10.38 -8.81
C PHE A 81 2.12 -11.31 -9.31
N ASN A 82 2.43 -12.60 -9.42
CA ASN A 82 1.50 -13.64 -9.84
C ASN A 82 0.69 -14.25 -8.68
N GLY A 83 0.56 -13.54 -7.59
CA GLY A 83 0.04 -14.04 -6.31
C GLY A 83 -1.48 -14.20 -6.21
N GLY A 84 -2.21 -14.22 -7.33
CA GLY A 84 -3.63 -14.49 -7.29
C GLY A 84 -4.45 -13.39 -6.61
N VAL A 85 -4.29 -12.14 -7.07
CA VAL A 85 -5.10 -11.02 -6.58
C VAL A 85 -6.56 -11.20 -6.97
N ASP A 86 -7.45 -11.31 -6.00
CA ASP A 86 -8.90 -11.41 -6.22
C ASP A 86 -9.50 -10.04 -6.50
N LYS A 87 -9.22 -9.07 -5.65
CA LYS A 87 -9.66 -7.67 -5.78
C LYS A 87 -8.58 -6.69 -5.37
N VAL A 88 -8.62 -5.54 -6.00
CA VAL A 88 -7.83 -4.37 -5.64
C VAL A 88 -8.79 -3.25 -5.24
N VAL A 89 -8.67 -2.79 -4.02
CA VAL A 89 -9.46 -1.65 -3.52
C VAL A 89 -8.63 -0.38 -3.70
N PHE A 90 -9.16 0.53 -4.49
CA PHE A 90 -8.58 1.86 -4.69
C PHE A 90 -9.40 2.90 -3.95
N LEU A 91 -8.77 3.53 -2.97
CA LEU A 91 -9.36 4.66 -2.25
C LEU A 91 -9.08 5.93 -3.04
N ASP A 92 -10.12 6.48 -3.66
CA ASP A 92 -10.02 7.70 -4.47
C ASP A 92 -10.03 8.92 -3.56
N VAL A 93 -8.90 9.62 -3.51
CA VAL A 93 -8.68 10.80 -2.66
C VAL A 93 -7.98 11.87 -3.48
N SER A 94 -8.45 13.13 -3.38
CA SER A 94 -7.79 14.26 -4.03
C SER A 94 -6.38 14.49 -3.46
N ASP A 95 -5.49 15.09 -4.26
CA ASP A 95 -4.13 15.41 -3.82
C ASP A 95 -4.12 16.33 -2.60
N LYS A 96 -5.04 17.29 -2.55
CA LYS A 96 -5.19 18.20 -1.43
C LYS A 96 -5.51 17.44 -0.14
N GLU A 97 -6.47 16.53 -0.19
CA GLU A 97 -6.85 15.71 0.96
C GLU A 97 -5.74 14.73 1.35
N ALA A 98 -5.07 14.12 0.37
CA ALA A 98 -3.92 13.24 0.59
C ALA A 98 -2.79 14.00 1.29
N LEU A 99 -2.44 15.20 0.81
CA LEU A 99 -1.42 16.05 1.42
C LEU A 99 -1.79 16.39 2.87
N TRP A 100 -3.05 16.78 3.11
CA TRP A 100 -3.56 17.12 4.43
C TRP A 100 -3.47 15.93 5.40
N ARG A 101 -3.93 14.75 4.98
CA ARG A 101 -3.91 13.53 5.80
C ARG A 101 -2.49 13.07 6.13
N ILE A 102 -1.57 13.13 5.16
CA ILE A 102 -0.19 12.74 5.37
C ILE A 102 0.51 13.71 6.32
N ALA A 103 0.35 15.02 6.09
CA ALA A 103 0.96 16.07 6.91
C ALA A 103 0.40 16.07 8.35
N GLY A 104 -0.88 15.73 8.52
CA GLY A 104 -1.56 15.68 9.83
C GLY A 104 -1.27 14.41 10.65
N ARG A 105 -0.58 13.43 10.10
CA ARG A 105 -0.21 12.23 10.86
C ARG A 105 0.82 12.59 11.92
N VAL A 106 0.38 12.64 13.18
CA VAL A 106 1.26 12.63 14.34
C VAL A 106 1.80 11.20 14.44
N SER A 107 2.94 10.93 13.84
CA SER A 107 3.50 9.58 13.79
C SER A 107 4.99 9.62 14.06
N ASP A 108 5.58 8.44 14.23
CA ASP A 108 7.02 8.17 14.26
C ASP A 108 7.79 8.67 13.01
N ARG A 109 7.10 9.32 12.09
CA ARG A 109 7.64 9.90 10.85
C ARG A 109 8.09 11.35 11.07
N GLN A 110 8.89 11.60 12.09
CA GLN A 110 9.37 12.94 12.44
C GLN A 110 10.15 13.64 11.33
N ASP A 111 10.62 12.87 10.32
CA ASP A 111 11.48 13.38 9.24
C ASP A 111 10.72 13.58 7.92
N GLU A 112 9.39 13.47 7.91
CA GLU A 112 8.59 13.62 6.70
C GLU A 112 8.43 15.11 6.35
N THR A 113 9.27 15.60 5.42
CA THR A 113 9.20 16.97 4.92
C THR A 113 8.04 17.15 3.92
N ILE A 114 7.57 18.39 3.72
CA ILE A 114 6.60 18.72 2.66
C ILE A 114 7.12 18.29 1.28
N HIS A 115 8.42 18.43 1.04
CA HIS A 115 9.07 17.98 -0.19
C HIS A 115 8.93 16.46 -0.40
N ALA A 116 9.19 15.67 0.63
CA ALA A 116 9.03 14.21 0.56
C ALA A 116 7.56 13.80 0.35
N ILE A 117 6.61 14.48 0.99
CA ILE A 117 5.17 14.23 0.80
C ILE A 117 4.75 14.53 -0.64
N ARG A 118 5.17 15.66 -1.20
CA ARG A 118 4.89 16.01 -2.60
C ARG A 118 5.49 14.99 -3.56
N LYS A 119 6.72 14.57 -3.33
CA LYS A 119 7.38 13.55 -4.14
C LYS A 119 6.63 12.21 -4.11
N ARG A 120 6.07 11.83 -2.96
CA ARG A 120 5.22 10.64 -2.84
C ARG A 120 3.94 10.76 -3.66
N ILE A 121 3.29 11.91 -3.64
CA ILE A 121 2.09 12.17 -4.44
C ILE A 121 2.42 12.13 -5.93
N ASP A 122 3.50 12.78 -6.35
CA ASP A 122 3.97 12.75 -7.74
C ASP A 122 4.31 11.33 -8.20
N SER A 123 4.99 10.55 -7.38
CA SER A 123 5.30 9.15 -7.65
C SER A 123 4.05 8.28 -7.76
N PHE A 124 3.02 8.57 -6.97
CA PHE A 124 1.73 7.90 -7.09
C PHE A 124 1.12 8.17 -8.47
N HIS A 125 1.07 9.41 -8.93
CA HIS A 125 0.51 9.75 -10.25
C HIS A 125 1.32 9.14 -11.38
N GLU A 126 2.65 9.16 -11.30
CA GLU A 126 3.53 8.66 -12.36
C GLU A 126 3.53 7.13 -12.43
N PHE A 127 3.63 6.44 -11.29
CA PHE A 127 3.88 4.99 -11.24
C PHE A 127 2.69 4.17 -10.79
N THR A 128 1.85 4.68 -9.89
CA THR A 128 0.77 3.91 -9.26
C THR A 128 -0.56 4.10 -9.96
N THR A 129 -0.86 5.26 -10.52
CA THR A 129 -2.05 5.44 -11.35
C THR A 129 -2.13 4.41 -12.49
N PRO A 130 -1.04 4.10 -13.21
CA PRO A 130 -1.05 3.00 -14.20
C PRO A 130 -1.38 1.62 -13.62
N VAL A 131 -1.07 1.37 -12.35
CA VAL A 131 -1.44 0.12 -11.66
C VAL A 131 -2.96 0.03 -11.47
N VAL A 132 -3.60 1.14 -11.14
CA VAL A 132 -5.07 1.21 -11.03
C VAL A 132 -5.71 0.84 -12.37
N GLU A 133 -5.21 1.39 -13.47
CA GLU A 133 -5.67 1.06 -14.82
C GLU A 133 -5.42 -0.41 -15.19
N TYR A 134 -4.27 -0.95 -14.82
CA TYR A 134 -3.91 -2.35 -15.05
C TYR A 134 -4.92 -3.31 -14.42
N TYR A 135 -5.31 -3.09 -13.18
CA TYR A 135 -6.31 -3.92 -12.49
C TYR A 135 -7.73 -3.62 -12.93
N GLN A 136 -8.04 -2.40 -13.33
CA GLN A 136 -9.35 -2.06 -13.91
C GLN A 136 -9.61 -2.83 -15.19
N GLN A 137 -8.62 -2.94 -16.07
CA GLN A 137 -8.71 -3.72 -17.30
C GLN A 137 -8.95 -5.20 -17.05
N GLN A 138 -8.51 -5.73 -15.91
CA GLN A 138 -8.74 -7.11 -15.49
C GLN A 138 -10.08 -7.33 -14.78
N GLY A 139 -10.88 -6.29 -14.58
CA GLY A 139 -12.14 -6.38 -13.84
C GLY A 139 -11.97 -6.62 -12.34
N LYS A 140 -10.78 -6.35 -11.79
CA LYS A 140 -10.46 -6.60 -10.39
C LYS A 140 -10.54 -5.35 -9.51
N LEU A 141 -10.70 -4.17 -10.11
CA LEU A 141 -10.67 -2.92 -9.37
C LEU A 141 -12.02 -2.62 -8.70
N VAL A 142 -11.97 -2.31 -7.43
CA VAL A 142 -13.05 -1.71 -6.65
C VAL A 142 -12.64 -0.28 -6.31
N ARG A 143 -13.36 0.70 -6.82
CA ARG A 143 -13.11 2.12 -6.54
C ARG A 143 -14.05 2.59 -5.43
N VAL A 144 -13.49 3.15 -4.38
CA VAL A 144 -14.22 3.67 -3.22
C VAL A 144 -13.86 5.14 -3.01
N ASP A 145 -14.85 5.97 -2.73
CA ASP A 145 -14.61 7.35 -2.29
C ASP A 145 -13.89 7.36 -0.94
N GLY A 146 -12.61 7.69 -0.97
CA GLY A 146 -11.76 7.73 0.21
C GLY A 146 -11.87 9.02 1.03
N GLU A 147 -12.64 10.02 0.58
CA GLU A 147 -12.82 11.29 1.30
C GLU A 147 -13.90 11.26 2.37
N GLN A 148 -14.64 10.16 2.46
CA GLN A 148 -15.58 9.89 3.54
C GLN A 148 -14.87 9.73 4.90
N ASP A 149 -15.63 9.63 5.96
CA ASP A 149 -15.11 9.21 7.26
C ASP A 149 -14.66 7.73 7.24
N ILE A 150 -13.97 7.31 8.28
CA ILE A 150 -13.38 5.96 8.37
C ILE A 150 -14.46 4.88 8.25
N ASP A 151 -15.60 5.07 8.90
CA ASP A 151 -16.69 4.10 8.93
C ASP A 151 -17.40 4.00 7.58
N GLY A 152 -17.60 5.13 6.89
CA GLY A 152 -18.19 5.18 5.55
C GLY A 152 -17.31 4.47 4.53
N VAL A 153 -16.00 4.72 4.55
CA VAL A 153 -15.04 4.02 3.68
C VAL A 153 -15.07 2.51 3.94
N PHE A 154 -15.04 2.11 5.21
CA PHE A 154 -15.08 0.69 5.57
C PHE A 154 -16.38 0.01 5.12
N HIS A 155 -17.52 0.69 5.27
CA HIS A 155 -18.82 0.19 4.82
C HIS A 155 -18.82 -0.09 3.32
N ASP A 156 -18.38 0.87 2.51
CA ASP A 156 -18.35 0.74 1.05
C ASP A 156 -17.41 -0.37 0.58
N ILE A 157 -16.22 -0.48 1.19
CA ILE A 157 -15.29 -1.58 0.89
C ILE A 157 -15.94 -2.92 1.20
N LYS A 158 -16.55 -3.05 2.37
CA LYS A 158 -17.20 -4.28 2.82
C LYS A 158 -18.32 -4.70 1.89
N GLU A 159 -19.18 -3.77 1.46
CA GLU A 159 -20.27 -4.07 0.53
C GLU A 159 -19.76 -4.69 -0.77
N GLU A 160 -18.65 -4.17 -1.30
CA GLU A 160 -18.06 -4.69 -2.52
C GLU A 160 -17.37 -6.05 -2.34
N LEU A 161 -16.68 -6.23 -1.21
CA LEU A 161 -15.98 -7.49 -0.94
C LEU A 161 -16.94 -8.63 -0.52
N ASP A 162 -18.00 -8.34 0.22
CA ASP A 162 -19.00 -9.35 0.62
C ASP A 162 -19.74 -9.96 -0.60
N LYS A 163 -19.70 -9.31 -1.77
CA LYS A 163 -20.20 -9.89 -3.02
C LYS A 163 -19.35 -11.04 -3.57
N LEU A 164 -18.14 -11.23 -3.02
CA LEU A 164 -17.20 -12.27 -3.43
C LEU A 164 -17.31 -13.56 -2.62
N VAL A 165 -18.01 -13.50 -1.50
CA VAL A 165 -18.09 -14.61 -0.51
C VAL A 165 -19.33 -15.44 -0.73
#